data_57c5dd22c736db6eb2c401eae4d6c6cd
#
_entry.id   57c5dd22c736db6eb2c401eae4d6c6cd
#
_cell.length_a   1.000
_cell.length_b   1.000
_cell.length_c   1.000
_cell.angle_alpha   90.00
_cell.angle_beta   90.00
_cell.angle_gamma   90.00
#
_symmetry.space_group_name_H-M   'P 1'
#
loop_
_entity.id
_entity.type
_entity.pdbx_description
1 polymer ?
#
loop_
_entity_poly.entity_id
_entity_poly.type
_entity_poly.pdbx_seq_one_letter_code
_entity_poly.pdbx_strand_id
1 'polypeptide(L)'
;MSVKNLVVDKDNANRRLDNYLMSLFKDLPRSKIYSMIRKGEIRVNSGRTKPLYKIKINDSIRIPPYINLNSDNQENISSKIINLFKSKILYEDQNYIILNKPSGIAVHSGSKNNYGAVNILRSIFGNNIDLCHRLDK
;
A
#
# COMPACT_ATOMS: atom_id res chain seq x y z
N MET A 1 14.04 -20.41 7.04
CA MET A 1 13.29 -19.18 6.63
C MET A 1 14.08 -18.48 5.54
N SER A 2 13.47 -18.20 4.41
CA SER A 2 14.15 -17.56 3.28
C SER A 2 13.97 -16.04 3.33
N VAL A 3 14.96 -15.31 2.81
CA VAL A 3 14.87 -13.87 2.56
C VAL A 3 13.74 -13.61 1.55
N LYS A 4 12.90 -12.64 1.81
CA LYS A 4 11.84 -12.23 0.87
C LYS A 4 12.23 -10.93 0.18
N ASN A 5 11.93 -10.82 -1.11
CA ASN A 5 12.10 -9.61 -1.88
C ASN A 5 10.70 -9.11 -2.30
N LEU A 6 10.43 -7.84 -2.01
CA LEU A 6 9.22 -7.14 -2.43
C LEU A 6 9.54 -6.25 -3.62
N VAL A 7 8.79 -6.37 -4.68
CA VAL A 7 8.91 -5.47 -5.83
C VAL A 7 7.90 -4.33 -5.67
N VAL A 8 8.38 -3.10 -5.79
CA VAL A 8 7.55 -1.90 -5.66
C VAL A 8 6.69 -1.74 -6.91
N ASP A 9 5.39 -1.71 -6.72
CA ASP A 9 4.41 -1.42 -7.75
C ASP A 9 4.22 0.10 -7.98
N LYS A 10 3.45 0.45 -8.99
CA LYS A 10 3.17 1.86 -9.33
C LYS A 10 2.40 2.61 -8.24
N ASP A 11 1.57 1.92 -7.45
CA ASP A 11 0.75 2.55 -6.41
C ASP A 11 1.59 2.97 -5.20
N ASN A 12 2.69 2.26 -4.97
CA ASN A 12 3.60 2.51 -3.86
C ASN A 12 4.83 3.33 -4.25
N ALA A 13 5.05 3.56 -5.53
CA ALA A 13 6.15 4.39 -6.01
C ALA A 13 6.09 5.82 -5.46
N ASN A 14 7.26 6.45 -5.32
CA ASN A 14 7.48 7.79 -4.76
C ASN A 14 7.14 7.95 -3.27
N ARG A 15 6.73 6.88 -2.59
CA ARG A 15 6.60 6.88 -1.12
C ARG A 15 7.97 6.81 -0.47
N ARG A 16 8.10 7.35 0.73
CA ARG A 16 9.29 7.14 1.56
C ARG A 16 9.35 5.69 2.01
N LEU A 17 10.55 5.11 1.98
CA LEU A 17 10.77 3.71 2.37
C LEU A 17 10.27 3.41 3.79
N ASP A 18 10.54 4.30 4.76
CA ASP A 18 10.09 4.12 6.13
C ASP A 18 8.56 4.06 6.25
N ASN A 19 7.84 4.94 5.56
CA ASN A 19 6.38 4.94 5.56
C ASN A 19 5.80 3.71 4.86
N TYR A 20 6.43 3.27 3.78
CA TYR A 20 6.04 2.05 3.09
C TYR A 20 6.19 0.83 3.99
N LEU A 21 7.35 0.68 4.65
CA LEU A 21 7.62 -0.43 5.57
C LEU A 21 6.70 -0.40 6.80
N MET A 22 6.40 0.78 7.35
CA MET A 22 5.43 0.91 8.45
C MET A 22 4.01 0.49 8.04
N SER A 23 3.63 0.69 6.79
CA SER A 23 2.33 0.21 6.31
C SER A 23 2.27 -1.31 6.15
N LEU A 24 3.41 -1.95 5.87
CA LEU A 24 3.53 -3.41 5.75
C LEU A 24 3.66 -4.11 7.12
N PHE A 25 4.40 -3.51 8.04
CA PHE A 25 4.76 -4.09 9.33
C PHE A 25 4.07 -3.32 10.46
N LYS A 26 2.76 -3.44 10.55
CA LYS A 26 1.94 -2.72 11.54
C LYS A 26 2.32 -3.02 12.99
N ASP A 27 2.82 -4.24 13.24
CA ASP A 27 3.21 -4.72 14.56
C ASP A 27 4.63 -4.33 14.96
N LEU A 28 5.41 -3.76 14.04
CA LEU A 28 6.78 -3.35 14.33
C LEU A 28 6.85 -1.87 14.70
N PRO A 29 7.50 -1.53 15.83
CA PRO A 29 7.71 -0.15 16.19
C PRO A 29 8.63 0.54 15.17
N ARG A 30 8.41 1.85 14.95
CA ARG A 30 9.19 2.68 14.02
C ARG A 30 10.70 2.58 14.26
N SER A 31 11.12 2.56 15.54
CA SER A 31 12.52 2.42 15.93
C SER A 31 13.15 1.14 15.41
N LYS A 32 12.41 0.03 15.40
CA LYS A 32 12.88 -1.26 14.85
C LYS A 32 13.09 -1.18 13.35
N ILE A 33 12.14 -0.59 12.62
CA ILE A 33 12.24 -0.40 11.15
C ILE A 33 13.48 0.44 10.82
N TYR A 34 13.69 1.55 11.54
CA TYR A 34 14.87 2.41 11.35
C TYR A 34 16.18 1.69 11.66
N SER A 35 16.19 0.86 12.71
CA SER A 35 17.36 0.03 13.06
C SER A 35 17.70 -0.97 11.95
N MET A 36 16.69 -1.65 11.38
CA MET A 36 16.90 -2.62 10.30
C MET A 36 17.43 -1.97 9.01
N ILE A 37 16.94 -0.78 8.66
CA ILE A 37 17.44 -0.04 7.51
C ILE A 37 18.90 0.37 7.76
N ARG A 38 19.21 0.93 8.92
CA ARG A 38 20.57 1.38 9.27
C ARG A 38 21.58 0.25 9.33
N LYS A 39 21.19 -0.92 9.86
CA LYS A 39 22.03 -2.11 9.90
C LYS A 39 22.21 -2.78 8.54
N GLY A 40 21.41 -2.37 7.53
CA GLY A 40 21.44 -2.98 6.20
C GLY A 40 20.77 -4.35 6.14
N GLU A 41 19.91 -4.66 7.09
CA GLU A 41 19.04 -5.84 7.06
C GLU A 41 17.96 -5.69 6.01
N ILE A 42 17.44 -4.45 5.85
CA ILE A 42 16.59 -4.03 4.74
C ILE A 42 17.46 -3.34 3.70
N ARG A 43 17.33 -3.74 2.44
CA ARG A 43 18.09 -3.19 1.31
C ARG A 43 17.15 -2.92 0.14
N VAL A 44 17.52 -1.94 -0.68
CA VAL A 44 16.86 -1.65 -1.95
C VAL A 44 17.84 -1.94 -3.09
N ASN A 45 17.43 -2.76 -4.04
CA ASN A 45 18.26 -3.19 -5.18
C ASN A 45 19.64 -3.73 -4.72
N SER A 46 19.65 -4.53 -3.66
CA SER A 46 20.83 -5.09 -3.01
C SER A 46 21.74 -4.08 -2.29
N GLY A 47 21.49 -2.77 -2.42
CA GLY A 47 22.26 -1.69 -1.80
C GLY A 47 21.72 -1.25 -0.44
N ARG A 48 22.59 -0.66 0.40
CA ARG A 48 22.17 0.04 1.61
C ARG A 48 21.41 1.32 1.24
N THR A 49 20.42 1.66 2.04
CA THR A 49 19.55 2.82 1.79
C THR A 49 19.26 3.59 3.07
N LYS A 50 18.61 4.74 2.92
CA LYS A 50 18.17 5.59 4.04
C LYS A 50 16.66 5.49 4.23
N PRO A 51 16.13 5.71 5.45
CA PRO A 51 14.69 5.68 5.71
C PRO A 51 13.86 6.62 4.82
N LEU A 52 14.43 7.76 4.47
CA LEU A 52 13.78 8.80 3.66
C LEU A 52 13.84 8.55 2.14
N TYR A 53 14.49 7.46 1.71
CA TYR A 53 14.57 7.11 0.30
C TYR A 53 13.18 6.99 -0.31
N LYS A 54 12.95 7.66 -1.43
CA LYS A 54 11.72 7.54 -2.21
C LYS A 54 11.83 6.34 -3.13
N ILE A 55 11.06 5.31 -2.82
CA ILE A 55 11.04 4.07 -3.60
C ILE A 55 10.50 4.30 -5.00
N LYS A 56 11.07 3.61 -5.97
CA LYS A 56 10.71 3.71 -7.40
C LYS A 56 9.99 2.44 -7.85
N ILE A 57 9.25 2.55 -8.94
CA ILE A 57 8.68 1.36 -9.60
C ILE A 57 9.79 0.36 -9.89
N ASN A 58 9.50 -0.92 -9.66
CA ASN A 58 10.40 -2.05 -9.84
C ASN A 58 11.61 -2.09 -8.87
N ASP A 59 11.69 -1.19 -7.88
CA ASP A 59 12.67 -1.38 -6.82
C ASP A 59 12.42 -2.71 -6.10
N SER A 60 13.48 -3.48 -5.89
CA SER A 60 13.45 -4.72 -5.13
C SER A 60 13.89 -4.44 -3.70
N ILE A 61 12.96 -4.59 -2.75
CA ILE A 61 13.21 -4.38 -1.31
C ILE A 61 13.40 -5.72 -0.65
N ARG A 62 14.63 -5.96 -0.17
CA ARG A 62 14.97 -7.16 0.61
C ARG A 62 14.46 -7.01 2.03
N ILE A 63 13.71 -8.01 2.49
CA ILE A 63 13.15 -8.13 3.84
C ILE A 63 13.84 -9.28 4.58
N PRO A 64 14.28 -9.09 5.85
CA PRO A 64 14.88 -10.14 6.65
C PRO A 64 13.96 -11.34 6.86
N PRO A 65 14.48 -12.57 6.92
CA PRO A 65 13.66 -13.79 6.96
C PRO A 65 12.85 -13.95 8.26
N TYR A 66 13.27 -13.31 9.34
CA TYR A 66 12.57 -13.37 10.62
C TYR A 66 11.37 -12.44 10.74
N ILE A 67 11.11 -11.62 9.71
CA ILE A 67 9.91 -10.80 9.63
C ILE A 67 8.85 -11.57 8.87
N ASN A 68 7.74 -11.87 9.55
CA ASN A 68 6.58 -12.44 8.90
C ASN A 68 5.90 -11.35 8.06
N LEU A 69 5.99 -11.48 6.75
CA LEU A 69 5.08 -10.83 5.83
C LEU A 69 3.76 -11.62 5.89
N ASN A 70 3.03 -11.53 7.00
CA ASN A 70 1.63 -11.95 7.05
C ASN A 70 0.81 -10.88 6.32
N SER A 71 1.12 -10.70 5.08
CA SER A 71 0.43 -9.80 4.16
C SER A 71 -0.48 -10.53 3.18
N ASP A 72 -1.01 -11.67 3.58
CA ASP A 72 -2.31 -12.10 3.08
C ASP A 72 -3.44 -11.44 3.89
N ASN A 73 -3.23 -10.18 4.25
CA ASN A 73 -4.33 -9.28 4.44
C ASN A 73 -4.83 -8.82 3.05
N GLN A 74 -5.30 -9.74 2.25
CA GLN A 74 -6.59 -9.53 1.62
C GLN A 74 -7.55 -9.36 2.80
N GLU A 75 -7.52 -8.18 3.42
CA GLU A 75 -8.56 -7.81 4.36
C GLU A 75 -9.85 -8.02 3.61
N ASN A 76 -10.65 -8.95 4.08
CA ASN A 76 -11.99 -9.18 3.58
C ASN A 76 -12.72 -7.85 3.75
N ILE A 77 -12.70 -7.06 2.68
CA ILE A 77 -13.45 -5.80 2.63
C ILE A 77 -14.91 -6.19 2.83
N SER A 78 -15.50 -5.72 3.91
CA SER A 78 -16.84 -6.15 4.28
C SER A 78 -17.83 -5.83 3.16
N SER A 79 -18.80 -6.70 2.95
CA SER A 79 -19.85 -6.50 1.95
C SER A 79 -20.59 -5.17 2.13
N LYS A 80 -20.68 -4.68 3.37
CA LYS A 80 -21.25 -3.35 3.68
C LYS A 80 -20.47 -2.22 3.03
N ILE A 81 -19.14 -2.26 3.08
CA ILE A 81 -18.27 -1.24 2.46
C ILE A 81 -18.34 -1.32 0.94
N ILE A 82 -18.32 -2.53 0.37
CA ILE A 82 -18.47 -2.74 -1.07
C ILE A 82 -19.81 -2.16 -1.55
N ASN A 83 -20.91 -2.45 -0.86
CA ASN A 83 -22.24 -1.94 -1.21
C ASN A 83 -22.32 -0.42 -1.07
N LEU A 84 -21.69 0.15 -0.02
CA LEU A 84 -21.59 1.60 0.16
C LEU A 84 -20.88 2.25 -1.04
N PHE A 85 -19.74 1.70 -1.47
CA PHE A 85 -18.98 2.23 -2.60
C PHE A 85 -19.76 2.13 -3.91
N LYS A 86 -20.41 1.01 -4.16
CA LYS A 86 -21.30 0.85 -5.34
C LYS A 86 -22.40 1.91 -5.36
N SER A 87 -22.99 2.24 -4.21
CA SER A 87 -24.04 3.27 -4.12
C SER A 87 -23.52 4.69 -4.31
N LYS A 88 -22.21 4.93 -4.20
CA LYS A 88 -21.56 6.24 -4.34
C LYS A 88 -20.93 6.46 -5.71
N ILE A 89 -21.05 5.51 -6.63
CA ILE A 89 -20.61 5.68 -8.01
C ILE A 89 -21.63 6.61 -8.71
N LEU A 90 -21.13 7.75 -9.20
CA LEU A 90 -21.92 8.75 -9.90
C LEU A 90 -22.00 8.48 -11.40
N TYR A 91 -20.93 7.90 -11.96
CA TYR A 91 -20.79 7.64 -13.38
C TYR A 91 -19.80 6.49 -13.60
N GLU A 92 -20.07 5.67 -14.61
CA GLU A 92 -19.22 4.57 -15.03
C GLU A 92 -19.32 4.39 -16.54
N ASP A 93 -18.17 4.28 -17.21
CA ASP A 93 -18.05 3.84 -18.60
C ASP A 93 -16.83 2.94 -18.79
N GLN A 94 -16.45 2.68 -20.05
CA GLN A 94 -15.31 1.82 -20.37
C GLN A 94 -13.95 2.40 -19.94
N ASN A 95 -13.86 3.73 -19.74
CA ASN A 95 -12.62 4.46 -19.47
C ASN A 95 -12.55 5.04 -18.07
N TYR A 96 -13.70 5.45 -17.49
CA TYR A 96 -13.75 6.21 -16.25
C TYR A 96 -14.81 5.72 -15.28
N ILE A 97 -14.48 5.83 -14.00
CA ILE A 97 -15.42 5.70 -12.89
C ILE A 97 -15.33 6.98 -12.07
N ILE A 98 -16.46 7.64 -11.85
CA ILE A 98 -16.57 8.81 -10.99
C ILE A 98 -17.22 8.37 -9.69
N LEU A 99 -16.48 8.48 -8.60
CA LEU A 99 -16.90 8.09 -7.26
C LEU A 99 -17.09 9.33 -6.39
N ASN A 100 -18.25 9.47 -5.77
CA ASN A 100 -18.44 10.37 -4.65
C ASN A 100 -17.88 9.70 -3.39
N LYS A 101 -16.55 9.85 -3.18
CA LYS A 101 -15.82 9.14 -2.13
C LYS A 101 -16.44 9.39 -0.75
N PRO A 102 -16.84 8.33 0.00
CA PRO A 102 -17.30 8.49 1.37
C PRO A 102 -16.24 9.18 2.25
N SER A 103 -16.69 10.06 3.13
CA SER A 103 -15.83 10.71 4.12
C SER A 103 -15.20 9.67 5.06
N GLY A 104 -14.00 9.95 5.54
CA GLY A 104 -13.29 9.10 6.48
C GLY A 104 -12.49 7.96 5.85
N ILE A 105 -12.60 7.72 4.53
CA ILE A 105 -11.82 6.73 3.80
C ILE A 105 -10.78 7.45 2.96
N ALA A 106 -9.50 7.12 3.19
CA ALA A 106 -8.41 7.65 2.38
C ALA A 106 -8.42 7.03 0.99
N VAL A 107 -7.83 7.73 0.00
CA VAL A 107 -7.73 7.22 -1.38
C VAL A 107 -6.81 6.00 -1.44
N HIS A 108 -5.65 6.05 -0.79
CA HIS A 108 -4.74 4.92 -0.64
C HIS A 108 -4.73 4.38 0.79
N SER A 109 -4.42 3.09 0.93
CA SER A 109 -4.08 2.52 2.24
C SER A 109 -2.87 3.23 2.84
N GLY A 110 -2.91 3.51 4.13
CA GLY A 110 -1.85 4.17 4.88
C GLY A 110 -1.50 3.42 6.15
N SER A 111 -0.57 3.96 6.94
CA SER A 111 -0.14 3.35 8.20
C SER A 111 -1.27 3.17 9.24
N LYS A 112 -2.34 3.93 9.12
CA LYS A 112 -3.50 3.88 10.03
C LYS A 112 -4.75 3.25 9.43
N ASN A 113 -4.80 3.10 8.10
CA ASN A 113 -5.95 2.54 7.40
C ASN A 113 -5.52 1.28 6.66
N ASN A 114 -6.26 0.23 6.84
CA ASN A 114 -5.97 -1.07 6.27
C ASN A 114 -6.18 -1.08 4.75
N TYR A 115 -7.16 -0.34 4.26
CA TYR A 115 -7.47 -0.22 2.83
C TYR A 115 -7.83 1.22 2.48
N GLY A 116 -7.58 1.60 1.24
CA GLY A 116 -8.01 2.86 0.68
C GLY A 116 -9.14 2.67 -0.35
N ALA A 117 -9.70 3.78 -0.83
CA ALA A 117 -10.77 3.76 -1.83
C ALA A 117 -10.37 2.99 -3.09
N VAL A 118 -9.11 3.11 -3.54
CA VAL A 118 -8.61 2.39 -4.72
C VAL A 118 -8.60 0.87 -4.51
N ASN A 119 -8.29 0.40 -3.30
CA ASN A 119 -8.32 -1.02 -2.99
C ASN A 119 -9.75 -1.58 -3.04
N ILE A 120 -10.72 -0.81 -2.53
CA ILE A 120 -12.14 -1.16 -2.57
C ILE A 120 -12.64 -1.22 -4.02
N LEU A 121 -12.33 -0.21 -4.84
CA LEU A 121 -12.71 -0.19 -6.24
C LEU A 121 -12.08 -1.34 -7.03
N ARG A 122 -10.82 -1.68 -6.76
CA ARG A 122 -10.16 -2.84 -7.38
C ARG A 122 -10.80 -4.17 -6.99
N SER A 123 -11.33 -4.30 -5.79
CA SER A 123 -12.08 -5.49 -5.37
C SER A 123 -13.41 -5.62 -6.10
N ILE A 124 -14.00 -4.51 -6.58
CA ILE A 124 -15.26 -4.48 -7.31
C ILE A 124 -15.05 -4.67 -8.82
N PHE A 125 -14.08 -3.94 -9.40
CA PHE A 125 -13.91 -3.81 -10.86
C PHE A 125 -12.64 -4.47 -11.40
N GLY A 126 -11.76 -4.98 -10.53
CA GLY A 126 -10.50 -5.60 -10.92
C GLY A 126 -9.29 -4.66 -10.84
N ASN A 127 -8.10 -5.22 -11.06
CA ASN A 127 -6.82 -4.55 -10.81
C ASN A 127 -6.43 -3.44 -11.81
N ASN A 128 -7.21 -3.25 -12.88
CA ASN A 128 -6.92 -2.27 -13.93
C ASN A 128 -7.36 -0.84 -13.56
N ILE A 129 -7.83 -0.63 -12.34
CA ILE A 129 -8.25 0.68 -11.83
C ILE A 129 -7.02 1.48 -11.38
N ASP A 130 -6.90 2.69 -11.92
CA ASP A 130 -5.91 3.67 -11.53
C ASP A 130 -6.56 5.02 -11.19
N LEU A 131 -5.86 5.80 -10.38
CA LEU A 131 -6.32 7.12 -9.96
C LEU A 131 -5.92 8.19 -10.98
N CYS A 132 -6.86 9.06 -11.34
CA CYS A 132 -6.55 10.28 -12.09
C CYS A 132 -5.97 11.37 -11.18
N HIS A 133 -6.43 11.44 -9.92
CA HIS A 133 -5.96 12.40 -8.90
C HIS A 133 -6.22 11.87 -7.50
N ARG A 134 -5.78 12.60 -6.48
CA ARG A 134 -6.01 12.29 -5.06
C ARG A 134 -6.98 13.30 -4.47
N LEU A 135 -7.88 12.81 -3.63
CA LEU A 135 -8.77 13.61 -2.79
C LEU A 135 -8.43 13.33 -1.33
N ASP A 136 -8.41 14.35 -0.50
CA ASP A 136 -8.17 14.20 0.93
C ASP A 136 -9.27 13.38 1.63
N LYS A 137 -8.92 12.88 2.82
CA LYS A 137 -9.74 11.99 3.62
C LYS A 137 -11.04 12.62 4.09
#